data_087264030329fc249fe034f1b35a0c99
#
_entry.id   087264030329fc249fe034f1b35a0c99
#
_cell.length_a   1.000
_cell.length_b   1.000
_cell.length_c   1.000
_cell.angle_alpha   90.00
_cell.angle_beta   90.00
_cell.angle_gamma   90.00
#
_symmetry.space_group_name_H-M   'P 1'
#
loop_
_entity.id
_entity.type
_entity.pdbx_description
1 polymer ?
#
loop_
_entity_poly.entity_id
_entity_poly.type
_entity_poly.pdbx_seq_one_letter_code
_entity_poly.pdbx_strand_id
1 'polypeptide(L)'
;NKLQKIQGIQREKGINLVSGSKQKRYDPNTKTIPTKLYNWATRKMSGIYLNDFNCGLKAYKNEVVKSIEVYGEMHRYIPVMADRAGYKKIGEKVVEHRARQYGETKFGLSRFIRGPLDLLSIIFVSRFGKRPMHFFGFWGAVAFLVGFGLTAFVLVQKFMALSQGVQKTLVTDNPLFYLALVMLIVGSQLFMGGFLAEMLSRNAPNRNKHEISDKVGVE
;
A
#
# COMPACT_ATOMS: atom_id res chain seq x y z
N ASN A 1 20.13 -20.80 21.15
CA ASN A 1 18.75 -20.54 20.80
C ASN A 1 18.69 -19.36 19.83
N LYS A 2 17.98 -19.52 18.67
CA LYS A 2 17.93 -18.49 17.61
C LYS A 2 17.30 -17.17 18.09
N LEU A 3 16.31 -17.26 18.96
CA LEU A 3 15.64 -16.11 19.56
C LEU A 3 16.61 -15.30 20.43
N GLN A 4 17.39 -15.96 21.26
CA GLN A 4 18.37 -15.29 22.12
C GLN A 4 19.43 -14.53 21.31
N LYS A 5 19.89 -15.09 20.17
CA LYS A 5 20.83 -14.41 19.27
C LYS A 5 20.26 -13.14 18.65
N ILE A 6 18.96 -13.16 18.26
CA ILE A 6 18.29 -11.98 17.70
C ILE A 6 18.05 -10.92 18.77
N GLN A 7 17.61 -11.33 19.96
CA GLN A 7 17.43 -10.42 21.11
C GLN A 7 18.75 -9.80 21.57
N GLY A 8 19.87 -10.57 21.58
CA GLY A 8 21.19 -10.04 21.88
C GLY A 8 21.58 -8.89 20.97
N ILE A 9 21.45 -9.07 19.65
CA ILE A 9 21.75 -8.02 18.65
C ILE A 9 20.86 -6.79 18.82
N GLN A 10 19.58 -7.01 19.14
CA GLN A 10 18.64 -5.92 19.39
C GLN A 10 19.09 -5.04 20.57
N ARG A 11 19.54 -5.67 21.67
CA ARG A 11 20.00 -4.98 22.87
C ARG A 11 21.36 -4.29 22.65
N GLU A 12 22.34 -4.99 22.10
CA GLU A 12 23.69 -4.47 21.90
C GLU A 12 23.73 -3.28 20.93
N LYS A 13 22.97 -3.34 19.83
CA LYS A 13 22.98 -2.30 18.80
C LYS A 13 21.87 -1.26 18.94
N GLY A 14 21.04 -1.32 19.97
CA GLY A 14 19.93 -0.41 20.17
C GLY A 14 18.90 -0.42 19.02
N ILE A 15 18.77 -1.54 18.29
CA ILE A 15 17.91 -1.69 17.13
C ILE A 15 16.46 -1.83 17.63
N ASN A 16 15.51 -1.11 16.97
CA ASN A 16 14.11 -1.14 17.37
C ASN A 16 13.41 -2.43 16.93
N LEU A 17 13.75 -2.94 15.74
CA LEU A 17 13.20 -4.17 15.17
C LEU A 17 14.29 -4.94 14.44
N VAL A 18 14.43 -6.24 14.73
CA VAL A 18 15.32 -7.17 14.01
C VAL A 18 14.47 -8.25 13.35
N SER A 19 14.55 -8.36 12.02
CA SER A 19 13.90 -9.42 11.24
C SER A 19 14.90 -10.52 10.93
N GLY A 20 14.47 -11.78 10.98
CA GLY A 20 15.25 -12.89 10.45
C GLY A 20 15.25 -12.88 8.93
N SER A 21 16.35 -13.32 8.32
CA SER A 21 16.47 -13.54 6.88
C SER A 21 16.88 -14.97 6.58
N LYS A 22 16.18 -15.61 5.64
CA LYS A 22 16.47 -16.97 5.21
C LYS A 22 17.39 -16.92 3.97
N GLN A 23 18.69 -17.20 4.17
CA GLN A 23 19.67 -17.16 3.09
C GLN A 23 19.51 -18.32 2.10
N LYS A 24 19.30 -19.54 2.60
CA LYS A 24 18.97 -20.72 1.79
C LYS A 24 17.50 -21.11 2.00
N ARG A 25 16.74 -21.10 0.91
CA ARG A 25 15.34 -21.54 0.90
C ARG A 25 15.27 -22.93 0.27
N TYR A 26 14.78 -23.89 1.02
CA TYR A 26 14.48 -25.23 0.52
C TYR A 26 13.05 -25.34 -0.02
N ASP A 27 12.40 -24.20 -0.26
CA ASP A 27 11.04 -24.15 -0.79
C ASP A 27 11.06 -24.31 -2.32
N PRO A 28 10.03 -24.99 -2.91
CA PRO A 28 9.92 -25.14 -4.37
C PRO A 28 9.84 -23.79 -5.09
N ASN A 29 10.28 -23.76 -6.37
CA ASN A 29 10.38 -22.56 -7.18
C ASN A 29 9.05 -21.80 -7.32
N THR A 30 7.92 -22.51 -7.29
CA THR A 30 6.56 -21.93 -7.30
C THR A 30 6.29 -20.97 -6.13
N LYS A 31 7.00 -21.13 -5.00
CA LYS A 31 6.89 -20.26 -3.82
C LYS A 31 8.00 -19.20 -3.77
N THR A 32 9.14 -19.49 -4.37
CA THR A 32 10.33 -18.63 -4.29
C THR A 32 10.21 -17.40 -5.19
N ILE A 33 9.71 -17.58 -6.42
CA ILE A 33 9.56 -16.47 -7.40
C ILE A 33 8.56 -15.42 -6.91
N PRO A 34 7.31 -15.77 -6.49
CA PRO A 34 6.38 -14.77 -5.96
C PRO A 34 6.91 -14.06 -4.73
N THR A 35 7.66 -14.77 -3.86
CA THR A 35 8.23 -14.15 -2.66
C THR A 35 9.35 -13.16 -3.00
N LYS A 36 10.19 -13.45 -4.01
CA LYS A 36 11.23 -12.51 -4.47
C LYS A 36 10.62 -11.24 -5.04
N LEU A 37 9.59 -11.39 -5.90
CA LEU A 37 8.86 -10.26 -6.48
C LEU A 37 8.19 -9.41 -5.38
N TYR A 38 7.56 -10.06 -4.42
CA TYR A 38 6.94 -9.43 -3.27
C TYR A 38 7.96 -8.64 -2.44
N ASN A 39 9.10 -9.25 -2.08
CA ASN A 39 10.15 -8.57 -1.32
C ASN A 39 10.76 -7.39 -2.09
N TRP A 40 10.92 -7.53 -3.41
CA TRP A 40 11.40 -6.44 -4.27
C TRP A 40 10.39 -5.27 -4.30
N ALA A 41 9.11 -5.56 -4.51
CA ALA A 41 8.05 -4.56 -4.53
C ALA A 41 7.95 -3.84 -3.17
N THR A 42 7.90 -4.60 -2.07
CA THR A 42 7.84 -4.04 -0.71
C THR A 42 9.04 -3.15 -0.42
N ARG A 43 10.25 -3.58 -0.81
CA ARG A 43 11.50 -2.82 -0.64
C ARG A 43 11.45 -1.50 -1.40
N LYS A 44 11.09 -1.55 -2.70
CA LYS A 44 11.00 -0.36 -3.55
C LYS A 44 9.97 0.65 -3.05
N MET A 45 8.87 0.18 -2.50
CA MET A 45 7.74 1.02 -2.08
C MET A 45 7.86 1.52 -0.64
N SER A 46 8.47 0.74 0.26
CA SER A 46 8.67 1.14 1.66
C SER A 46 9.97 1.92 1.91
N GLY A 47 10.97 1.76 1.02
CA GLY A 47 12.32 2.30 1.23
C GLY A 47 13.16 1.52 2.26
N ILE A 48 12.67 0.39 2.76
CA ILE A 48 13.33 -0.42 3.78
C ILE A 48 14.10 -1.56 3.12
N TYR A 49 15.39 -1.66 3.39
CA TYR A 49 16.27 -2.68 2.82
C TYR A 49 16.30 -3.94 3.69
N LEU A 50 15.28 -4.81 3.54
CA LEU A 50 15.26 -6.15 4.11
C LEU A 50 15.22 -7.19 2.99
N ASN A 51 15.95 -8.30 3.16
CA ASN A 51 15.96 -9.41 2.19
C ASN A 51 14.73 -10.31 2.32
N ASP A 52 14.13 -10.41 3.51
CA ASP A 52 12.98 -11.26 3.76
C ASP A 52 11.95 -10.60 4.71
N PHE A 53 10.92 -9.99 4.15
CA PHE A 53 9.77 -9.46 4.91
C PHE A 53 8.88 -10.57 5.47
N ASN A 54 8.88 -11.75 4.83
CA ASN A 54 8.03 -12.90 5.17
C ASN A 54 8.60 -13.78 6.29
N CYS A 55 9.77 -13.45 6.86
CA CYS A 55 10.30 -14.23 7.96
C CYS A 55 9.43 -14.06 9.20
N GLY A 56 8.92 -15.19 9.74
CA GLY A 56 8.13 -15.18 10.97
C GLY A 56 8.94 -14.91 12.23
N LEU A 57 10.28 -14.99 12.15
CA LEU A 57 11.14 -14.75 13.28
C LEU A 57 11.55 -13.28 13.32
N LYS A 58 10.96 -12.53 14.23
CA LYS A 58 11.21 -11.11 14.43
C LYS A 58 11.31 -10.82 15.92
N ALA A 59 12.18 -9.89 16.29
CA ALA A 59 12.25 -9.34 17.65
C ALA A 59 12.07 -7.83 17.59
N TYR A 60 11.27 -7.30 18.49
CA TYR A 60 10.98 -5.86 18.58
C TYR A 60 11.10 -5.37 20.02
N LYS A 61 11.36 -4.09 20.18
CA LYS A 61 11.21 -3.43 21.47
C LYS A 61 9.72 -3.37 21.85
N ASN A 62 9.44 -3.38 23.15
CA ASN A 62 8.07 -3.31 23.66
C ASN A 62 7.31 -2.04 23.18
N GLU A 63 8.03 -0.93 23.08
CA GLU A 63 7.53 0.33 22.56
C GLU A 63 6.98 0.18 21.13
N VAL A 64 7.73 -0.52 20.24
CA VAL A 64 7.30 -0.78 18.87
C VAL A 64 6.01 -1.59 18.82
N VAL A 65 5.88 -2.61 19.68
CA VAL A 65 4.68 -3.47 19.72
C VAL A 65 3.46 -2.68 20.17
N LYS A 66 3.62 -1.76 21.11
CA LYS A 66 2.54 -0.94 21.65
C LYS A 66 2.11 0.19 20.73
N SER A 67 3.01 0.63 19.83
CA SER A 67 2.75 1.76 18.90
C SER A 67 2.15 1.35 17.55
N ILE A 68 2.18 0.05 17.22
CA ILE A 68 1.65 -0.46 15.96
C ILE A 68 0.48 -1.40 16.19
N GLU A 69 -0.59 -1.21 15.44
CA GLU A 69 -1.75 -2.11 15.45
C GLU A 69 -1.62 -3.11 14.29
N VAL A 70 -1.60 -4.41 14.61
CA VAL A 70 -1.43 -5.48 13.64
C VAL A 70 -2.69 -6.33 13.59
N TYR A 71 -3.36 -6.35 12.44
CA TYR A 71 -4.53 -7.18 12.19
C TYR A 71 -4.39 -8.00 10.90
N GLY A 72 -5.06 -9.13 10.81
CA GLY A 72 -5.06 -10.00 9.65
C GLY A 72 -3.66 -10.45 9.21
N GLU A 73 -3.40 -10.39 7.92
CA GLU A 73 -2.11 -10.78 7.32
C GLU A 73 -1.01 -9.70 7.43
N MET A 74 -1.24 -8.63 8.20
CA MET A 74 -0.30 -7.51 8.34
C MET A 74 0.99 -7.85 9.07
N HIS A 75 1.10 -9.04 9.66
CA HIS A 75 2.33 -9.49 10.32
C HIS A 75 3.58 -9.44 9.42
N ARG A 76 3.41 -9.45 8.10
CA ARG A 76 4.51 -9.33 7.11
C ARG A 76 5.03 -7.91 6.99
N TYR A 77 4.17 -6.94 7.27
CA TYR A 77 4.42 -5.52 7.08
C TYR A 77 4.83 -4.80 8.37
N ILE A 78 4.98 -5.55 9.47
CA ILE A 78 5.44 -4.99 10.76
C ILE A 78 6.67 -4.08 10.59
N PRO A 79 7.72 -4.43 9.79
CA PRO A 79 8.84 -3.52 9.57
C PRO A 79 8.43 -2.19 8.93
N VAL A 80 7.48 -2.23 7.97
CA VAL A 80 6.98 -1.03 7.30
C VAL A 80 6.16 -0.18 8.26
N MET A 81 5.33 -0.80 9.09
CA MET A 81 4.52 -0.11 10.09
C MET A 81 5.39 0.52 11.17
N ALA A 82 6.42 -0.19 11.64
CA ALA A 82 7.38 0.32 12.62
C ALA A 82 8.16 1.53 12.07
N ASP A 83 8.63 1.47 10.82
CA ASP A 83 9.31 2.59 10.16
C ASP A 83 8.40 3.83 10.08
N ARG A 84 7.11 3.63 9.77
CA ARG A 84 6.10 4.69 9.69
C ARG A 84 5.74 5.27 11.05
N ALA A 85 5.80 4.46 12.11
CA ALA A 85 5.64 4.90 13.50
C ALA A 85 6.89 5.64 14.05
N GLY A 86 7.95 5.81 13.22
CA GLY A 86 9.16 6.55 13.60
C GLY A 86 10.33 5.66 14.03
N TYR A 87 10.18 4.35 14.10
CA TYR A 87 11.24 3.41 14.53
C TYR A 87 12.15 3.04 13.35
N LYS A 88 13.05 3.97 12.98
CA LYS A 88 13.92 3.86 11.79
C LYS A 88 15.03 2.80 11.93
N LYS A 89 15.40 2.41 13.15
CA LYS A 89 16.48 1.43 13.37
C LYS A 89 15.97 0.01 13.19
N ILE A 90 15.90 -0.44 11.92
CA ILE A 90 15.46 -1.77 11.52
C ILE A 90 16.68 -2.55 11.04
N GLY A 91 16.90 -3.73 11.61
CA GLY A 91 18.02 -4.61 11.28
C GLY A 91 17.57 -5.97 10.77
N GLU A 92 18.48 -6.67 10.12
CA GLU A 92 18.27 -8.02 9.61
C GLU A 92 19.37 -8.98 10.12
N LYS A 93 18.99 -10.20 10.48
CA LYS A 93 19.91 -11.27 10.85
C LYS A 93 19.61 -12.52 10.06
N VAL A 94 20.67 -13.07 9.48
CA VAL A 94 20.59 -14.37 8.80
C VAL A 94 20.25 -15.46 9.80
N VAL A 95 19.20 -16.23 9.49
CA VAL A 95 18.76 -17.37 10.29
C VAL A 95 18.71 -18.62 9.41
N GLU A 96 19.19 -19.74 9.95
CA GLU A 96 19.12 -21.03 9.27
C GLU A 96 17.64 -21.47 9.12
N HIS A 97 17.26 -21.80 7.92
CA HIS A 97 15.97 -22.40 7.62
C HIS A 97 16.10 -23.92 7.63
N ARG A 98 15.32 -24.59 8.46
CA ARG A 98 15.16 -26.04 8.41
C ARG A 98 13.92 -26.37 7.61
N ALA A 99 14.00 -27.37 6.72
CA ALA A 99 12.82 -27.88 6.03
C ALA A 99 11.80 -28.38 7.06
N ARG A 100 10.52 -28.16 6.74
CA ARG A 100 9.43 -28.62 7.62
C ARG A 100 9.43 -30.14 7.64
N GLN A 101 9.55 -30.75 8.81
CA GLN A 101 9.56 -32.19 8.99
C GLN A 101 8.15 -32.79 9.12
N TYR A 102 7.18 -32.01 9.60
CA TYR A 102 5.80 -32.45 9.86
C TYR A 102 4.78 -31.44 9.37
N GLY A 103 3.63 -31.93 8.91
CA GLY A 103 2.45 -31.16 8.54
C GLY A 103 2.41 -30.69 7.08
N GLU A 104 1.21 -30.67 6.53
CA GLU A 104 0.93 -30.22 5.17
C GLU A 104 0.76 -28.71 5.08
N THR A 105 1.00 -28.17 3.89
CA THR A 105 0.86 -26.72 3.64
C THR A 105 -0.61 -26.41 3.37
N LYS A 106 -1.34 -25.85 4.33
CA LYS A 106 -2.74 -25.43 4.18
C LYS A 106 -2.93 -24.15 3.34
N PHE A 107 -1.93 -23.74 2.56
CA PHE A 107 -1.98 -22.47 1.81
C PHE A 107 -2.53 -22.70 0.39
N GLY A 108 -3.80 -22.30 0.17
CA GLY A 108 -4.46 -22.34 -1.13
C GLY A 108 -4.06 -21.20 -2.07
N LEU A 109 -4.60 -21.25 -3.31
CA LEU A 109 -4.42 -20.23 -4.38
C LEU A 109 -4.85 -18.82 -3.96
N SER A 110 -5.76 -18.69 -3.00
CA SER A 110 -6.22 -17.40 -2.46
C SER A 110 -5.10 -16.48 -1.96
N ARG A 111 -3.95 -17.03 -1.58
CA ARG A 111 -2.78 -16.27 -1.16
C ARG A 111 -2.16 -15.45 -2.28
N PHE A 112 -2.24 -15.93 -3.53
CA PHE A 112 -1.71 -15.21 -4.70
C PHE A 112 -2.48 -13.92 -4.97
N ILE A 113 -3.77 -13.89 -4.61
CA ILE A 113 -4.63 -12.72 -4.76
C ILE A 113 -4.54 -11.82 -3.52
N ARG A 114 -4.64 -12.39 -2.32
CA ARG A 114 -4.62 -11.63 -1.06
C ARG A 114 -3.29 -10.92 -0.81
N GLY A 115 -2.15 -11.57 -1.10
CA GLY A 115 -0.83 -10.98 -0.88
C GLY A 115 -0.60 -9.66 -1.61
N PRO A 116 -0.82 -9.58 -2.94
CA PRO A 116 -0.75 -8.31 -3.67
C PRO A 116 -1.78 -7.27 -3.22
N LEU A 117 -3.01 -7.67 -2.90
CA LEU A 117 -4.05 -6.75 -2.41
C LEU A 117 -3.69 -6.18 -1.05
N ASP A 118 -3.17 -6.99 -0.12
CA ASP A 118 -2.70 -6.53 1.19
C ASP A 118 -1.52 -5.55 1.03
N LEU A 119 -0.58 -5.86 0.13
CA LEU A 119 0.54 -4.97 -0.19
C LEU A 119 0.03 -3.63 -0.72
N LEU A 120 -0.87 -3.67 -1.70
CA LEU A 120 -1.47 -2.47 -2.29
C LEU A 120 -2.19 -1.63 -1.23
N SER A 121 -3.00 -2.28 -0.38
CA SER A 121 -3.74 -1.61 0.70
C SER A 121 -2.81 -0.92 1.69
N ILE A 122 -1.75 -1.61 2.15
CA ILE A 122 -0.82 -1.03 3.12
C ILE A 122 -0.04 0.13 2.51
N ILE A 123 0.42 -0.01 1.27
CA ILE A 123 1.13 1.05 0.58
C ILE A 123 0.23 2.26 0.40
N PHE A 124 -1.00 2.02 -0.04
CA PHE A 124 -1.99 3.06 -0.24
C PHE A 124 -2.29 3.79 1.08
N VAL A 125 -2.67 3.07 2.12
CA VAL A 125 -2.98 3.65 3.44
C VAL A 125 -1.76 4.33 4.04
N SER A 126 -0.56 3.74 3.92
CA SER A 126 0.65 4.33 4.47
C SER A 126 1.09 5.61 3.75
N ARG A 127 0.83 5.73 2.44
CA ARG A 127 1.22 6.90 1.65
C ARG A 127 0.15 7.98 1.60
N PHE A 128 -1.12 7.57 1.48
CA PHE A 128 -2.25 8.48 1.28
C PHE A 128 -3.24 8.52 2.45
N GLY A 129 -3.09 7.66 3.46
CA GLY A 129 -4.04 7.55 4.57
C GLY A 129 -4.23 8.84 5.37
N LYS A 130 -3.23 9.74 5.38
CA LYS A 130 -3.35 11.06 6.02
C LYS A 130 -3.98 12.12 5.11
N ARG A 131 -3.92 11.96 3.78
CA ARG A 131 -4.40 12.94 2.78
C ARG A 131 -4.92 12.23 1.52
N PRO A 132 -5.97 11.42 1.61
CA PRO A 132 -6.49 10.66 0.48
C PRO A 132 -7.05 11.55 -0.63
N MET A 133 -7.53 12.74 -0.29
CA MET A 133 -8.06 13.72 -1.26
C MET A 133 -7.01 14.14 -2.30
N HIS A 134 -5.71 14.19 -1.94
CA HIS A 134 -4.66 14.56 -2.89
C HIS A 134 -4.52 13.54 -4.03
N PHE A 135 -4.77 12.27 -3.77
CA PHE A 135 -4.71 11.24 -4.80
C PHE A 135 -6.02 11.14 -5.58
N PHE A 136 -7.11 10.86 -4.91
CA PHE A 136 -8.40 10.64 -5.56
C PHE A 136 -8.97 11.92 -6.15
N GLY A 137 -8.85 13.04 -5.45
CA GLY A 137 -9.33 14.33 -5.92
C GLY A 137 -8.59 14.81 -7.16
N PHE A 138 -7.25 14.66 -7.19
CA PHE A 138 -6.46 15.03 -8.36
C PHE A 138 -6.84 14.21 -9.60
N TRP A 139 -6.82 12.87 -9.49
CA TRP A 139 -7.17 12.00 -10.60
C TRP A 139 -8.65 12.10 -10.99
N GLY A 140 -9.53 12.33 -10.03
CA GLY A 140 -10.94 12.61 -10.26
C GLY A 140 -11.15 13.89 -11.04
N ALA A 141 -10.49 14.98 -10.66
CA ALA A 141 -10.55 16.26 -11.38
C ALA A 141 -9.99 16.15 -12.80
N VAL A 142 -8.84 15.48 -12.97
CA VAL A 142 -8.26 15.26 -14.32
C VAL A 142 -9.22 14.46 -15.20
N ALA A 143 -9.77 13.35 -14.71
CA ALA A 143 -10.71 12.53 -15.46
C ALA A 143 -11.98 13.33 -15.82
N PHE A 144 -12.50 14.12 -14.88
CA PHE A 144 -13.67 14.98 -15.10
C PHE A 144 -13.39 16.02 -16.17
N LEU A 145 -12.26 16.73 -16.11
CA LEU A 145 -11.88 17.75 -17.10
C LEU A 145 -11.68 17.14 -18.50
N VAL A 146 -11.06 15.96 -18.58
CA VAL A 146 -10.90 15.23 -19.84
C VAL A 146 -12.27 14.85 -20.41
N GLY A 147 -13.15 14.28 -19.57
CA GLY A 147 -14.52 13.93 -19.99
C GLY A 147 -15.31 15.15 -20.46
N PHE A 148 -15.21 16.27 -19.74
CA PHE A 148 -15.84 17.53 -20.12
C PHE A 148 -15.31 18.05 -21.47
N GLY A 149 -13.98 18.05 -21.64
CA GLY A 149 -13.34 18.45 -22.90
C GLY A 149 -13.76 17.59 -24.09
N LEU A 150 -13.82 16.26 -23.92
CA LEU A 150 -14.30 15.35 -24.95
C LEU A 150 -15.79 15.59 -25.30
N THR A 151 -16.63 15.83 -24.30
CA THR A 151 -18.04 16.14 -24.49
C THR A 151 -18.19 17.44 -25.31
N ALA A 152 -17.48 18.50 -24.90
CA ALA A 152 -17.48 19.77 -25.60
C ALA A 152 -16.99 19.61 -27.05
N PHE A 153 -15.93 18.85 -27.27
CA PHE A 153 -15.40 18.56 -28.61
C PHE A 153 -16.44 17.87 -29.53
N VAL A 154 -17.09 16.82 -29.02
CA VAL A 154 -18.11 16.09 -29.77
C VAL A 154 -19.32 17.00 -30.11
N LEU A 155 -19.74 17.84 -29.15
CA LEU A 155 -20.84 18.78 -29.36
C LEU A 155 -20.48 19.85 -30.42
N VAL A 156 -19.28 20.45 -30.31
CA VAL A 156 -18.80 21.44 -31.28
C VAL A 156 -18.74 20.83 -32.69
N GLN A 157 -18.22 19.64 -32.85
CA GLN A 157 -18.23 18.94 -34.16
C GLN A 157 -19.64 18.74 -34.70
N LYS A 158 -20.60 18.41 -33.86
CA LYS A 158 -21.99 18.25 -34.26
C LYS A 158 -22.60 19.58 -34.72
N PHE A 159 -22.38 20.66 -33.98
CA PHE A 159 -22.87 21.98 -34.33
C PHE A 159 -22.28 22.49 -35.65
N MET A 160 -20.96 22.30 -35.86
CA MET A 160 -20.33 22.68 -37.13
C MET A 160 -20.91 21.90 -38.32
N ALA A 161 -21.15 20.59 -38.15
CA ALA A 161 -21.74 19.78 -39.22
C ALA A 161 -23.18 20.20 -39.53
N LEU A 162 -23.98 20.56 -38.54
CA LEU A 162 -25.33 21.07 -38.72
C LEU A 162 -25.35 22.41 -39.48
N SER A 163 -24.43 23.32 -39.14
CA SER A 163 -24.32 24.64 -39.80
C SER A 163 -23.92 24.52 -41.27
N GLN A 164 -23.23 23.43 -41.65
CA GLN A 164 -22.84 23.15 -43.04
C GLN A 164 -23.90 22.34 -43.83
N GLY A 165 -25.05 22.08 -43.21
CA GLY A 165 -26.13 21.31 -43.85
C GLY A 165 -25.86 19.82 -44.01
N VAL A 166 -24.77 19.31 -43.40
CA VAL A 166 -24.42 17.90 -43.46
C VAL A 166 -25.17 17.15 -42.36
N GLN A 167 -26.06 16.24 -42.74
CA GLN A 167 -26.69 15.32 -41.77
C GLN A 167 -25.63 14.31 -41.27
N LYS A 168 -25.02 14.63 -40.16
CA LYS A 168 -24.09 13.71 -39.48
C LYS A 168 -24.90 12.78 -38.57
N THR A 169 -24.39 11.53 -38.38
CA THR A 169 -24.87 10.53 -37.45
C THR A 169 -25.20 11.10 -36.08
N LEU A 170 -26.02 10.43 -35.29
CA LEU A 170 -26.38 10.85 -33.94
C LEU A 170 -25.10 10.99 -33.07
N VAL A 171 -25.14 11.84 -32.06
CA VAL A 171 -24.04 12.03 -31.10
C VAL A 171 -23.72 10.70 -30.40
N THR A 172 -24.76 9.91 -30.16
CA THR A 172 -24.68 8.57 -29.55
C THR A 172 -23.98 7.52 -30.40
N ASP A 173 -23.89 7.74 -31.75
CA ASP A 173 -23.17 6.81 -32.64
C ASP A 173 -21.64 7.01 -32.57
N ASN A 174 -21.19 8.07 -31.90
CA ASN A 174 -19.78 8.36 -31.73
C ASN A 174 -19.22 7.67 -30.50
N PRO A 175 -18.24 6.74 -30.62
CA PRO A 175 -17.62 6.08 -29.47
C PRO A 175 -16.99 7.03 -28.43
N LEU A 176 -16.52 8.21 -28.88
CA LEU A 176 -15.96 9.22 -27.97
C LEU A 176 -17.00 9.80 -27.03
N PHE A 177 -18.28 9.79 -27.36
CA PHE A 177 -19.36 10.22 -26.48
C PHE A 177 -19.46 9.32 -25.25
N TYR A 178 -19.41 8.01 -25.44
CA TYR A 178 -19.44 7.06 -24.30
C TYR A 178 -18.19 7.13 -23.45
N LEU A 179 -17.03 7.31 -24.07
CA LEU A 179 -15.77 7.52 -23.35
C LEU A 179 -15.85 8.79 -22.48
N ALA A 180 -16.36 9.88 -23.05
CA ALA A 180 -16.55 11.13 -22.32
C ALA A 180 -17.49 10.97 -21.13
N LEU A 181 -18.63 10.27 -21.33
CA LEU A 181 -19.61 9.99 -20.29
C LEU A 181 -18.99 9.17 -19.14
N VAL A 182 -18.27 8.10 -19.48
CA VAL A 182 -17.58 7.27 -18.48
C VAL A 182 -16.56 8.10 -17.70
N MET A 183 -15.77 8.94 -18.38
CA MET A 183 -14.77 9.80 -17.73
C MET A 183 -15.41 10.82 -16.79
N LEU A 184 -16.54 11.41 -17.14
CA LEU A 184 -17.29 12.32 -16.27
C LEU A 184 -17.79 11.60 -15.01
N ILE A 185 -18.40 10.42 -15.19
CA ILE A 185 -18.94 9.64 -14.06
C ILE A 185 -17.82 9.17 -13.14
N VAL A 186 -16.79 8.54 -13.69
CA VAL A 186 -15.64 8.05 -12.90
C VAL A 186 -14.89 9.20 -12.22
N GLY A 187 -14.72 10.32 -12.94
CA GLY A 187 -14.08 11.52 -12.39
C GLY A 187 -14.82 12.08 -11.16
N SER A 188 -16.14 12.22 -11.26
CA SER A 188 -16.97 12.69 -10.15
C SER A 188 -16.99 11.69 -8.98
N GLN A 189 -17.04 10.39 -9.24
CA GLN A 189 -16.99 9.35 -8.20
C GLN A 189 -15.65 9.33 -7.47
N LEU A 190 -14.53 9.42 -8.19
CA LEU A 190 -13.19 9.48 -7.58
C LEU A 190 -13.04 10.73 -6.71
N PHE A 191 -13.52 11.88 -7.19
CA PHE A 191 -13.48 13.13 -6.44
C PHE A 191 -14.30 13.02 -5.14
N MET A 192 -15.53 12.55 -5.22
CA MET A 192 -16.42 12.32 -4.08
C MET A 192 -15.82 11.32 -3.09
N GLY A 193 -15.29 10.19 -3.60
CA GLY A 193 -14.61 9.18 -2.78
C GLY A 193 -13.39 9.75 -2.05
N GLY A 194 -12.61 10.60 -2.72
CA GLY A 194 -11.48 11.30 -2.10
C GLY A 194 -11.91 12.23 -0.98
N PHE A 195 -12.98 12.98 -1.18
CA PHE A 195 -13.55 13.87 -0.17
C PHE A 195 -14.05 13.11 1.06
N LEU A 196 -14.82 12.03 0.86
CA LEU A 196 -15.30 11.18 1.95
C LEU A 196 -14.14 10.53 2.73
N ALA A 197 -13.14 10.02 2.02
CA ALA A 197 -11.95 9.44 2.65
C ALA A 197 -11.17 10.47 3.48
N GLU A 198 -11.06 11.72 3.02
CA GLU A 198 -10.43 12.82 3.76
C GLU A 198 -11.23 13.16 5.03
N MET A 199 -12.57 13.22 4.95
CA MET A 199 -13.43 13.45 6.11
C MET A 199 -13.27 12.34 7.16
N LEU A 200 -13.28 11.07 6.73
CA LEU A 200 -13.05 9.93 7.62
C LEU A 200 -11.67 9.97 8.26
N SER A 201 -10.64 10.31 7.49
CA SER A 201 -9.27 10.45 7.99
C SER A 201 -9.14 11.60 8.99
N ARG A 202 -9.86 12.70 8.81
CA ARG A 202 -9.86 13.82 9.75
C ARG A 202 -10.54 13.49 11.08
N ASN A 203 -11.60 12.70 11.04
CA ASN A 203 -12.34 12.29 12.21
C ASN A 203 -11.76 11.06 12.94
N ALA A 204 -10.66 10.47 12.44
CA ALA A 204 -10.02 9.33 13.05
C ALA A 204 -9.42 9.70 14.42
N PRO A 205 -9.78 9.00 15.52
CA PRO A 205 -9.41 9.37 16.89
C PRO A 205 -7.91 9.31 17.16
N ASN A 206 -7.15 8.56 16.34
CA ASN A 206 -5.71 8.37 16.48
C ASN A 206 -4.87 9.31 15.62
N ARG A 207 -5.47 10.22 14.87
CA ARG A 207 -4.73 11.11 13.95
C ARG A 207 -3.70 12.00 14.65
N ASN A 208 -4.02 12.50 15.83
CA ASN A 208 -3.21 13.46 16.59
C ASN A 208 -2.53 12.82 17.80
N LYS A 209 -2.53 11.50 17.91
CA LYS A 209 -1.74 10.81 18.94
C LYS A 209 -0.28 10.82 18.52
N HIS A 210 0.50 11.67 19.21
CA HIS A 210 1.95 11.67 19.12
C HIS A 210 2.50 10.91 20.33
N GLU A 211 3.34 9.91 20.08
CA GLU A 211 4.10 9.27 21.15
C GLU A 211 5.24 10.21 21.54
N ILE A 212 5.24 10.64 22.80
CA ILE A 212 6.29 11.46 23.37
C ILE A 212 7.46 10.54 23.70
N SER A 213 8.55 10.65 22.94
CA SER A 213 9.75 9.84 23.18
C SER A 213 10.60 10.35 24.35
N ASP A 214 10.57 11.68 24.59
CA ASP A 214 11.33 12.30 25.68
C ASP A 214 10.69 13.63 26.09
N LYS A 215 10.63 13.91 27.39
CA LYS A 215 10.19 15.21 27.92
C LYS A 215 11.42 15.97 28.39
N VAL A 216 11.79 17.02 27.67
CA VAL A 216 12.90 17.89 28.03
C VAL A 216 12.32 19.18 28.63
N GLY A 217 12.68 19.49 29.88
CA GLY A 217 12.40 20.78 30.51
C GLY A 217 10.98 20.98 31.04
N VAL A 218 10.23 19.92 31.32
CA VAL A 218 8.94 19.97 32.04
C VAL A 218 9.09 19.15 33.32
N GLU A 219 9.29 19.81 34.43
CA GLU A 219 9.08 19.28 35.79
C GLU A 219 7.59 19.20 36.10
#